data_50bdd817d080b49ee810be2c885113ad
#
_entry.id   50bdd817d080b49ee810be2c885113ad
#
_cell.length_a   1.000
_cell.length_b   1.000
_cell.length_c   1.000
_cell.angle_alpha   90.00
_cell.angle_beta   90.00
_cell.angle_gamma   90.00
#
_symmetry.space_group_name_H-M   'P 1'
#
loop_
_entity.id
_entity.type
_entity.pdbx_description
1 polymer ?
#
loop_
_entity_poly.entity_id
_entity_poly.type
_entity_poly.pdbx_seq_one_letter_code
_entity_poly.pdbx_strand_id
1 'polypeptide(L)'
;NLIGAEQLFLSLEGFHQHGFFDLKVRIDGDLQVDGHHSVEDCGIVLGQAIREAAGDKKGMKRFGQCILPMDATLVLCAVDMGGRPWLNFDAAFTAERVGYLDTELVHEFFYAVSYSAGMNLHIKVLDGQNNHHIIEAMFKAFARALDEATGMDGRITDVLSTKGTLG
;
A
#
# COMPACT_ATOMS: atom_id res chain seq x y z
N ASN A 1 -22.65 2.10 11.65
CA ASN A 1 -22.07 3.47 11.75
C ASN A 1 -20.57 3.39 11.52
N LEU A 2 -20.15 3.66 10.27
CA LEU A 2 -18.77 3.57 9.79
C LEU A 2 -17.97 4.87 10.03
N ILE A 3 -18.21 5.56 11.13
CA ILE A 3 -17.76 6.95 11.32
C ILE A 3 -16.23 7.08 11.50
N GLY A 4 -15.49 6.03 11.84
CA GLY A 4 -14.06 6.12 12.10
C GLY A 4 -13.13 5.67 10.96
N ALA A 5 -13.63 4.98 9.96
CA ALA A 5 -12.82 4.35 8.91
C ALA A 5 -13.09 4.92 7.50
N GLU A 6 -13.93 5.95 7.35
CA GLU A 6 -14.32 6.48 6.04
C GLU A 6 -13.13 6.85 5.16
N GLN A 7 -12.15 7.57 5.70
CA GLN A 7 -10.98 8.00 4.91
C GLN A 7 -10.10 6.82 4.50
N LEU A 8 -9.88 5.84 5.39
CA LEU A 8 -9.17 4.63 5.05
C LEU A 8 -9.95 3.82 4.01
N PHE A 9 -11.27 3.76 4.14
CA PHE A 9 -12.14 3.03 3.21
C PHE A 9 -12.09 3.66 1.80
N LEU A 10 -12.21 4.99 1.68
CA LEU A 10 -12.05 5.71 0.43
C LEU A 10 -10.66 5.49 -0.20
N SER A 11 -9.62 5.46 0.64
CA SER A 11 -8.25 5.18 0.19
C SER A 11 -8.11 3.76 -0.34
N LEU A 12 -8.75 2.77 0.29
CA LEU A 12 -8.78 1.37 -0.16
C LEU A 12 -9.66 1.17 -1.41
N GLU A 13 -10.73 1.95 -1.59
CA GLU A 13 -11.47 1.99 -2.86
C GLU A 13 -10.58 2.52 -3.99
N GLY A 14 -9.83 3.58 -3.74
CA GLY A 14 -8.82 4.07 -4.67
C GLY A 14 -7.76 3.02 -5.00
N PHE A 15 -7.30 2.26 -4.01
CA PHE A 15 -6.39 1.13 -4.22
C PHE A 15 -7.00 0.04 -5.11
N HIS A 16 -8.24 -0.39 -4.84
CA HIS A 16 -8.97 -1.35 -5.66
C HIS A 16 -9.09 -0.90 -7.13
N GLN A 17 -9.59 0.32 -7.35
CA GLN A 17 -9.84 0.83 -8.70
C GLN A 17 -8.56 1.03 -9.51
N HIS A 18 -7.53 1.60 -8.91
CA HIS A 18 -6.29 1.96 -9.62
C HIS A 18 -5.30 0.80 -9.75
N GLY A 19 -5.37 -0.20 -8.89
CA GLY A 19 -4.55 -1.41 -8.95
C GLY A 19 -5.19 -2.54 -9.76
N PHE A 20 -6.45 -2.40 -10.19
CA PHE A 20 -7.21 -3.46 -10.88
C PHE A 20 -7.33 -4.75 -10.06
N PHE A 21 -7.32 -4.63 -8.72
CA PHE A 21 -7.49 -5.75 -7.81
C PHE A 21 -8.96 -5.92 -7.43
N ASP A 22 -9.46 -7.16 -7.40
CA ASP A 22 -10.74 -7.47 -6.78
C ASP A 22 -10.59 -7.49 -5.27
N LEU A 23 -10.86 -6.35 -4.62
CA LEU A 23 -10.71 -6.16 -3.19
C LEU A 23 -12.07 -6.09 -2.51
N LYS A 24 -12.30 -6.95 -1.52
CA LYS A 24 -13.45 -6.88 -0.62
C LYS A 24 -12.94 -6.78 0.82
N VAL A 25 -13.19 -5.63 1.43
CA VAL A 25 -12.76 -5.36 2.81
C VAL A 25 -13.97 -5.27 3.72
N ARG A 26 -13.90 -5.96 4.86
CA ARG A 26 -14.82 -5.80 5.97
C ARG A 26 -14.02 -5.66 7.25
N ILE A 27 -14.24 -4.55 7.97
CA ILE A 27 -13.59 -4.25 9.24
C ILE A 27 -14.68 -4.18 10.31
N ASP A 28 -14.62 -5.08 11.28
CA ASP A 28 -15.44 -5.06 12.50
C ASP A 28 -14.48 -4.72 13.67
N GLY A 29 -14.16 -3.44 13.84
CA GLY A 29 -13.23 -2.96 14.86
C GLY A 29 -13.92 -2.35 16.07
N ASP A 30 -13.25 -2.34 17.23
CA ASP A 30 -13.68 -1.64 18.43
C ASP A 30 -13.36 -0.15 18.35
N LEU A 31 -14.17 0.58 17.58
CA LEU A 31 -14.02 2.01 17.32
C LEU A 31 -14.23 2.88 18.58
N GLN A 32 -14.55 2.28 19.74
CA GLN A 32 -14.76 3.00 20.99
C GLN A 32 -13.42 3.28 21.72
N VAL A 33 -12.36 2.58 21.36
CA VAL A 33 -11.03 2.75 21.96
C VAL A 33 -10.20 3.74 21.14
N ASP A 34 -9.77 3.33 19.95
CA ASP A 34 -9.14 4.17 18.92
C ASP A 34 -9.15 3.43 17.56
N GLY A 35 -8.72 4.13 16.49
CA GLY A 35 -8.62 3.53 15.15
C GLY A 35 -7.30 2.76 14.91
N HIS A 36 -6.34 2.80 15.84
CA HIS A 36 -4.98 2.33 15.63
C HIS A 36 -4.96 0.82 15.29
N HIS A 37 -5.50 0.00 16.18
CA HIS A 37 -5.54 -1.45 15.98
C HIS A 37 -6.28 -1.84 14.70
N SER A 38 -7.41 -1.17 14.39
CA SER A 38 -8.19 -1.48 13.18
C SER A 38 -7.44 -1.15 11.90
N VAL A 39 -6.66 -0.05 11.87
CA VAL A 39 -5.86 0.36 10.72
C VAL A 39 -4.65 -0.58 10.55
N GLU A 40 -3.96 -0.90 11.63
CA GLU A 40 -2.83 -1.83 11.63
C GLU A 40 -3.27 -3.24 11.20
N ASP A 41 -4.33 -3.80 11.80
CA ASP A 41 -4.87 -5.10 11.47
C ASP A 41 -5.31 -5.17 10.00
N CYS A 42 -5.93 -4.11 9.48
CA CYS A 42 -6.27 -4.00 8.06
C CYS A 42 -5.02 -4.09 7.17
N GLY A 43 -3.95 -3.40 7.54
CA GLY A 43 -2.66 -3.45 6.86
C GLY A 43 -2.03 -4.85 6.90
N ILE A 44 -2.06 -5.52 8.06
CA ILE A 44 -1.56 -6.89 8.24
C ILE A 44 -2.32 -7.86 7.33
N VAL A 45 -3.66 -7.83 7.38
CA VAL A 45 -4.50 -8.75 6.60
C VAL A 45 -4.35 -8.51 5.10
N LEU A 46 -4.29 -7.24 4.67
CA LEU A 46 -4.03 -6.91 3.27
C LEU A 46 -2.64 -7.41 2.82
N GLY A 47 -1.62 -7.19 3.62
CA GLY A 47 -0.27 -7.67 3.33
C GLY A 47 -0.19 -9.20 3.22
N GLN A 48 -0.85 -9.92 4.11
CA GLN A 48 -0.95 -11.39 4.05
C GLN A 48 -1.68 -11.85 2.79
N ALA A 49 -2.79 -11.20 2.42
CA ALA A 49 -3.54 -11.52 1.21
C ALA A 49 -2.70 -11.27 -0.05
N ILE A 50 -1.94 -10.18 -0.12
CA ILE A 50 -1.01 -9.90 -1.21
C ILE A 50 0.06 -11.00 -1.31
N ARG A 51 0.64 -11.41 -0.18
CA ARG A 51 1.66 -12.46 -0.12
C ARG A 51 1.10 -13.80 -0.60
N GLU A 52 -0.10 -14.16 -0.15
CA GLU A 52 -0.77 -15.40 -0.56
C GLU A 52 -1.11 -15.39 -2.05
N ALA A 53 -1.65 -14.28 -2.57
CA ALA A 53 -1.99 -14.13 -3.97
C ALA A 53 -0.75 -14.16 -4.88
N ALA A 54 0.39 -13.63 -4.43
CA ALA A 54 1.66 -13.65 -5.17
C ALA A 54 2.25 -15.06 -5.29
N GLY A 55 1.89 -15.99 -4.40
CA GLY A 55 2.29 -17.39 -4.44
C GLY A 55 3.81 -17.60 -4.53
N ASP A 56 4.26 -18.44 -5.46
CA ASP A 56 5.68 -18.74 -5.68
C ASP A 56 6.44 -17.66 -6.48
N LYS A 57 5.75 -16.64 -6.95
CA LYS A 57 6.28 -15.48 -7.70
C LYS A 57 6.98 -15.82 -9.02
N LYS A 58 6.76 -17.01 -9.57
CA LYS A 58 7.30 -17.39 -10.88
C LYS A 58 6.64 -16.61 -12.00
N GLY A 59 7.44 -16.12 -12.93
CA GLY A 59 6.94 -15.30 -14.04
C GLY A 59 6.53 -13.88 -13.68
N MET A 60 6.60 -13.50 -12.40
CA MET A 60 6.24 -12.17 -11.92
C MET A 60 7.34 -11.16 -12.23
N LYS A 61 6.96 -9.92 -12.59
CA LYS A 61 7.90 -8.81 -12.85
C LYS A 61 8.72 -8.44 -11.61
N ARG A 62 8.19 -8.67 -10.41
CA ARG A 62 8.82 -8.41 -9.12
C ARG A 62 8.93 -6.93 -8.75
N PHE A 63 9.35 -6.06 -9.66
CA PHE A 63 9.53 -4.63 -9.44
C PHE A 63 8.39 -3.85 -10.09
N GLY A 64 7.90 -2.86 -9.37
CA GLY A 64 6.92 -1.91 -9.90
C GLY A 64 7.10 -0.53 -9.30
N GLN A 65 6.73 0.48 -10.05
CA GLN A 65 6.86 1.87 -9.63
C GLN A 65 5.77 2.74 -10.24
N CYS A 66 5.45 3.81 -9.53
CA CYS A 66 4.51 4.81 -10.01
C CYS A 66 4.90 6.18 -9.48
N ILE A 67 4.96 7.16 -10.36
CA ILE A 67 4.94 8.58 -9.98
C ILE A 67 3.56 9.09 -10.35
N LEU A 68 2.76 9.45 -9.34
CA LEU A 68 1.36 9.76 -9.50
C LEU A 68 1.09 11.22 -9.12
N PRO A 69 0.62 12.04 -10.08
CA PRO A 69 0.13 13.39 -9.82
C PRO A 69 -1.34 13.36 -9.36
N MET A 70 -1.68 14.19 -8.41
CA MET A 70 -3.05 14.47 -7.98
C MET A 70 -3.16 15.96 -7.60
N ASP A 71 -3.70 16.76 -8.50
CA ASP A 71 -3.70 18.22 -8.40
C ASP A 71 -2.28 18.77 -8.11
N ALA A 72 -2.10 19.46 -6.98
CA ALA A 72 -0.80 19.98 -6.56
C ALA A 72 0.08 18.95 -5.84
N THR A 73 -0.35 17.69 -5.77
CA THR A 73 0.37 16.61 -5.09
C THR A 73 1.06 15.71 -6.09
N LEU A 74 2.28 15.32 -5.79
CA LEU A 74 3.06 14.35 -6.56
C LEU A 74 3.68 13.33 -5.61
N VAL A 75 3.36 12.05 -5.82
CA VAL A 75 3.85 10.94 -4.99
C VAL A 75 4.60 9.93 -5.84
N LEU A 76 5.76 9.51 -5.35
CA LEU A 76 6.50 8.35 -5.87
C LEU A 76 6.21 7.14 -4.99
N CYS A 77 5.91 6.01 -5.61
CA CYS A 77 5.86 4.71 -4.96
C CYS A 77 6.69 3.70 -5.76
N ALA A 78 7.51 2.90 -5.05
CA ALA A 78 8.28 1.81 -5.64
C ALA A 78 8.17 0.56 -4.77
N VAL A 79 7.98 -0.60 -5.43
CA VAL A 79 7.76 -1.91 -4.80
C VAL A 79 8.79 -2.92 -5.31
N ASP A 80 9.39 -3.70 -4.41
CA ASP A 80 10.11 -4.94 -4.72
C ASP A 80 9.45 -6.11 -3.95
N MET A 81 8.86 -7.05 -4.68
CA MET A 81 8.23 -8.26 -4.15
C MET A 81 9.27 -9.35 -3.77
N GLY A 82 10.46 -8.91 -3.36
CA GLY A 82 11.64 -9.75 -3.12
C GLY A 82 11.62 -10.63 -1.87
N GLY A 83 10.57 -10.58 -1.03
CA GLY A 83 10.42 -11.40 0.19
C GLY A 83 11.09 -10.80 1.43
N ARG A 84 11.84 -9.71 1.31
CA ARG A 84 12.48 -9.00 2.42
C ARG A 84 11.70 -7.72 2.74
N PRO A 85 11.02 -7.66 3.89
CA PRO A 85 10.22 -6.49 4.24
C PRO A 85 11.11 -5.27 4.53
N TRP A 86 10.69 -4.13 4.02
CA TRP A 86 11.26 -2.83 4.35
C TRP A 86 10.26 -1.73 3.99
N LEU A 87 10.10 -0.75 4.85
CA LEU A 87 9.38 0.48 4.52
C LEU A 87 10.33 1.67 4.57
N ASN A 88 10.37 2.44 3.49
CA ASN A 88 10.85 3.82 3.49
C ASN A 88 9.66 4.74 3.24
N PHE A 89 9.30 5.53 4.23
CA PHE A 89 8.15 6.42 4.19
C PHE A 89 8.62 7.86 4.42
N ASP A 90 8.63 8.66 3.36
CA ASP A 90 9.06 10.06 3.38
C ASP A 90 7.87 10.96 3.03
N ALA A 91 7.09 11.29 4.06
CA ALA A 91 5.93 12.16 3.98
C ALA A 91 5.79 12.99 5.25
N ALA A 92 5.37 14.23 5.09
CA ALA A 92 5.03 15.11 6.20
C ALA A 92 3.56 15.54 6.07
N PHE A 93 2.82 15.43 7.16
CA PHE A 93 1.45 15.91 7.26
C PHE A 93 1.41 17.19 8.09
N THR A 94 0.59 18.14 7.67
CA THR A 94 0.43 19.45 8.34
C THR A 94 -0.74 19.47 9.31
N ALA A 95 -1.58 18.43 9.32
CA ALA A 95 -2.69 18.26 10.25
C ALA A 95 -2.59 16.88 10.91
N GLU A 96 -3.05 16.80 12.15
CA GLU A 96 -3.09 15.55 12.93
C GLU A 96 -4.09 14.55 12.37
N ARG A 97 -5.14 15.07 11.68
CA ARG A 97 -6.25 14.25 11.15
C ARG A 97 -6.71 14.70 9.78
N VAL A 98 -7.18 13.71 9.01
CA VAL A 98 -7.96 13.90 7.79
C VAL A 98 -9.28 13.15 7.98
N GLY A 99 -10.39 13.88 8.16
CA GLY A 99 -11.63 13.27 8.61
C GLY A 99 -11.45 12.62 9.99
N TYR A 100 -11.65 11.32 10.06
CA TYR A 100 -11.48 10.52 11.29
C TYR A 100 -10.18 9.72 11.32
N LEU A 101 -9.35 9.80 10.29
CA LEU A 101 -8.06 9.12 10.20
C LEU A 101 -6.96 10.01 10.80
N ASP A 102 -6.32 9.56 11.86
CA ASP A 102 -5.10 10.17 12.36
C ASP A 102 -3.98 9.97 11.32
N THR A 103 -3.29 11.04 10.95
CA THR A 103 -2.30 11.00 9.85
C THR A 103 -1.10 10.10 10.17
N GLU A 104 -0.76 9.91 11.44
CA GLU A 104 0.27 8.97 11.87
C GLU A 104 -0.07 7.51 11.50
N LEU A 105 -1.35 7.15 11.45
CA LEU A 105 -1.80 5.79 11.11
C LEU A 105 -1.56 5.43 9.64
N VAL A 106 -1.32 6.40 8.79
CA VAL A 106 -0.96 6.15 7.38
C VAL A 106 0.39 5.43 7.29
N HIS A 107 1.38 5.87 8.09
CA HIS A 107 2.66 5.18 8.21
C HIS A 107 2.47 3.74 8.73
N GLU A 108 1.71 3.57 9.82
CA GLU A 108 1.47 2.26 10.43
C GLU A 108 0.79 1.29 9.47
N PHE A 109 -0.18 1.77 8.69
CA PHE A 109 -0.83 0.97 7.65
C PHE A 109 0.17 0.43 6.62
N PHE A 110 0.99 1.31 6.03
CA PHE A 110 1.97 0.90 5.01
C PHE A 110 3.10 0.05 5.60
N TYR A 111 3.46 0.29 6.87
CA TYR A 111 4.40 -0.56 7.60
C TYR A 111 3.83 -1.97 7.73
N ALA A 112 2.61 -2.12 8.24
CA ALA A 112 1.94 -3.40 8.42
C ALA A 112 1.80 -4.16 7.08
N VAL A 113 1.40 -3.47 6.01
CA VAL A 113 1.31 -4.06 4.66
C VAL A 113 2.67 -4.56 4.18
N SER A 114 3.72 -3.72 4.25
CA SER A 114 5.04 -4.07 3.71
C SER A 114 5.65 -5.27 4.42
N TYR A 115 5.54 -5.33 5.75
CA TYR A 115 6.08 -6.41 6.57
C TYR A 115 5.29 -7.71 6.40
N SER A 116 3.97 -7.65 6.36
CA SER A 116 3.11 -8.82 6.20
C SER A 116 3.18 -9.43 4.80
N ALA A 117 3.30 -8.59 3.78
CA ALA A 117 3.50 -9.03 2.40
C ALA A 117 4.93 -9.53 2.11
N GLY A 118 5.91 -9.16 2.95
CA GLY A 118 7.32 -9.41 2.68
C GLY A 118 7.83 -8.63 1.47
N MET A 119 7.40 -7.37 1.34
CA MET A 119 7.83 -6.49 0.26
C MET A 119 8.71 -5.35 0.76
N ASN A 120 9.58 -4.87 -0.11
CA ASN A 120 10.28 -3.61 0.07
C ASN A 120 9.42 -2.51 -0.56
N LEU A 121 9.02 -1.54 0.24
CA LEU A 121 8.10 -0.47 -0.16
C LEU A 121 8.73 0.89 0.12
N HIS A 122 8.81 1.71 -0.90
CA HIS A 122 9.22 3.10 -0.79
C HIS A 122 8.06 3.99 -1.21
N ILE A 123 7.68 4.92 -0.33
CA ILE A 123 6.69 5.97 -0.60
C ILE A 123 7.34 7.31 -0.29
N LYS A 124 7.30 8.22 -1.26
CA LYS A 124 7.86 9.55 -1.12
C LYS A 124 6.93 10.60 -1.69
N VAL A 125 6.57 11.59 -0.88
CA VAL A 125 5.88 12.79 -1.33
C VAL A 125 6.92 13.72 -1.95
N LEU A 126 6.82 13.95 -3.25
CA LEU A 126 7.71 14.81 -3.99
C LEU A 126 7.24 16.27 -3.94
N ASP A 127 5.91 16.46 -3.92
CA ASP A 127 5.26 17.75 -3.77
C ASP A 127 3.84 17.55 -3.22
N GLY A 128 3.28 18.55 -2.52
CA GLY A 128 1.92 18.52 -1.99
C GLY A 128 1.79 19.14 -0.61
N GLN A 129 0.62 19.74 -0.35
CA GLN A 129 0.30 20.38 0.93
C GLN A 129 -1.05 19.92 1.50
N ASN A 130 -1.98 19.48 0.64
CA ASN A 130 -3.27 18.98 1.08
C ASN A 130 -3.13 17.54 1.57
N ASN A 131 -3.31 17.32 2.88
CA ASN A 131 -3.12 16.00 3.49
C ASN A 131 -4.05 14.93 2.91
N HIS A 132 -5.29 15.27 2.53
CA HIS A 132 -6.22 14.36 1.88
C HIS A 132 -5.68 13.90 0.52
N HIS A 133 -5.25 14.85 -0.32
CA HIS A 133 -4.66 14.53 -1.62
C HIS A 133 -3.37 13.72 -1.50
N ILE A 134 -2.55 14.01 -0.48
CA ILE A 134 -1.31 13.25 -0.20
C ILE A 134 -1.66 11.78 0.10
N ILE A 135 -2.57 11.53 1.04
CA ILE A 135 -2.98 10.18 1.43
C ILE A 135 -3.58 9.43 0.23
N GLU A 136 -4.53 10.05 -0.46
CA GLU A 136 -5.18 9.43 -1.62
C GLU A 136 -4.18 9.12 -2.74
N ALA A 137 -3.25 10.04 -3.04
CA ALA A 137 -2.20 9.82 -4.03
C ALA A 137 -1.26 8.68 -3.63
N MET A 138 -0.93 8.51 -2.33
CA MET A 138 -0.13 7.39 -1.84
C MET A 138 -0.79 6.04 -2.12
N PHE A 139 -2.08 5.89 -1.80
CA PHE A 139 -2.81 4.64 -2.03
C PHE A 139 -2.93 4.31 -3.51
N LYS A 140 -3.19 5.31 -4.36
CA LYS A 140 -3.24 5.15 -5.82
C LYS A 140 -1.87 4.79 -6.41
N ALA A 141 -0.81 5.47 -5.97
CA ALA A 141 0.55 5.20 -6.43
C ALA A 141 1.00 3.79 -6.00
N PHE A 142 0.69 3.38 -4.77
CA PHE A 142 0.96 2.04 -4.28
C PHE A 142 0.20 0.98 -5.08
N ALA A 143 -1.09 1.19 -5.35
CA ALA A 143 -1.89 0.29 -6.17
C ALA A 143 -1.29 0.07 -7.56
N ARG A 144 -0.89 1.15 -8.23
CA ARG A 144 -0.25 1.11 -9.56
C ARG A 144 1.10 0.42 -9.54
N ALA A 145 1.93 0.72 -8.53
CA ALA A 145 3.24 0.09 -8.38
C ALA A 145 3.11 -1.41 -8.07
N LEU A 146 2.12 -1.79 -7.25
CA LEU A 146 1.86 -3.19 -6.93
C LEU A 146 1.32 -3.97 -8.15
N ASP A 147 0.38 -3.40 -8.91
CA ASP A 147 -0.13 -3.98 -10.17
C ASP A 147 1.03 -4.26 -11.14
N GLU A 148 1.93 -3.29 -11.31
CA GLU A 148 3.12 -3.49 -12.14
C GLU A 148 4.02 -4.61 -11.60
N ALA A 149 4.32 -4.59 -10.28
CA ALA A 149 5.21 -5.56 -9.66
C ALA A 149 4.67 -7.00 -9.72
N THR A 150 3.37 -7.17 -9.58
CA THR A 150 2.69 -8.48 -9.60
C THR A 150 2.31 -8.94 -11.01
N GLY A 151 2.42 -8.07 -12.01
CA GLY A 151 2.16 -8.41 -13.41
C GLY A 151 3.07 -9.53 -13.89
N MET A 152 2.51 -10.42 -14.73
CA MET A 152 3.25 -11.53 -15.34
C MET A 152 4.00 -11.07 -16.60
N ASP A 153 5.23 -11.59 -16.80
CA ASP A 153 6.01 -11.34 -18.01
C ASP A 153 6.47 -12.68 -18.58
N GLY A 154 5.99 -13.03 -19.79
CA GLY A 154 6.31 -14.30 -20.44
C GLY A 154 7.80 -14.54 -20.73
N ARG A 155 8.64 -13.54 -20.59
CA ARG A 155 10.11 -13.67 -20.70
C ARG A 155 10.75 -14.18 -19.41
N ILE A 156 10.03 -14.10 -18.28
CA ILE A 156 10.49 -14.56 -16.97
C ILE A 156 9.96 -15.98 -16.78
N THR A 157 10.84 -16.97 -16.87
CA THR A 157 10.48 -18.39 -16.81
C THR A 157 10.51 -18.98 -15.41
N ASP A 158 11.10 -18.29 -14.45
CA ASP A 158 11.22 -18.67 -13.04
C ASP A 158 11.14 -17.40 -12.16
N VAL A 159 11.54 -17.44 -10.92
CA VAL A 159 11.62 -16.25 -10.06
C VAL A 159 12.69 -15.28 -10.57
N LEU A 160 12.39 -14.00 -10.61
CA LEU A 160 13.35 -12.96 -11.03
C LEU A 160 14.36 -12.68 -9.91
N SER A 161 15.31 -13.62 -9.73
CA SER A 161 16.36 -13.56 -8.71
C SER A 161 17.59 -14.31 -9.17
N THR A 162 18.75 -13.69 -9.07
CA THR A 162 20.04 -14.37 -9.34
C THR A 162 20.39 -15.47 -8.31
N LYS A 163 19.66 -15.51 -7.19
CA LYS A 163 19.78 -16.53 -6.13
C LYS A 163 18.85 -17.72 -6.33
N GLY A 164 17.94 -17.68 -7.32
CA GLY A 164 16.94 -18.71 -7.57
C GLY A 164 15.79 -18.78 -6.55
N THR A 165 15.76 -17.88 -5.58
CA THR A 165 14.69 -17.78 -4.57
C THR A 165 14.35 -16.33 -4.28
N LEU A 166 13.11 -16.09 -3.88
CA LEU A 166 12.63 -14.84 -3.32
C LEU A 166 12.07 -15.11 -1.92
N GLY A 167 12.89 -14.75 -0.93
CA GLY A 167 12.63 -14.63 0.50
C GLY A 167 12.00 -15.79 1.21
#